data_c0f65fed56793958fafe759fc1cb5062
#
_entry.id   c0f65fed56793958fafe759fc1cb5062
#
_cell.length_a   1.000
_cell.length_b   1.000
_cell.length_c   1.000
_cell.angle_alpha   90.00
_cell.angle_beta   90.00
_cell.angle_gamma   90.00
#
_symmetry.space_group_name_H-M   'P 1'
#
loop_
_entity.id
_entity.type
_entity.pdbx_description
1 polymer ?
#
loop_
_entity_poly.entity_id
_entity_poly.type
_entity_poly.pdbx_seq_one_letter_code
_entity_poly.pdbx_strand_id
1 'polypeptide(L)'
;MEPVAASLILKTLNDNPYHNIFIVQRCLKELGYKILNYITWQKSDPAPNISCRYFTYSTELIIWARKSEKVPHKFNYDVMKRLNGDKQMTDVWKLSAVGLWEKTCGKHPTQKPLKLLYRIILASTNEGDVILDPFAGSCTTGIAANLLGRNFIGIDQEKEYLDLGTRRRQEIDDAEIARKMLRKMAESSNESMVLVNHAPADKRKMMIEKGICYLRAGESKGSLQIANGFERMKYVLLHTNGENCQLFKLEKEGTFQIWTRETLIKHGFNPEHAVYYIVLHFDKSQEVNFEKVTNIKERINTYRAKIRPLSDFVNLV
;
A
#
# COMPACT_ATOMS: atom_id res chain seq x y z
N MET A 1 -9.53 -24.15 -16.44
CA MET A 1 -9.55 -22.89 -15.66
C MET A 1 -9.90 -23.28 -14.23
N GLU A 2 -8.92 -23.31 -13.35
CA GLU A 2 -9.19 -23.54 -11.94
C GLU A 2 -10.04 -22.38 -11.40
N PRO A 3 -11.01 -22.65 -10.53
CA PRO A 3 -11.85 -21.61 -9.96
C PRO A 3 -10.97 -20.70 -9.09
N VAL A 4 -10.81 -19.46 -9.51
CA VAL A 4 -10.13 -18.44 -8.73
C VAL A 4 -10.78 -18.38 -7.34
N ALA A 5 -10.00 -18.64 -6.31
CA ALA A 5 -10.46 -18.59 -4.92
C ALA A 5 -10.94 -17.17 -4.59
N ALA A 6 -12.24 -16.96 -4.61
CA ALA A 6 -12.82 -15.66 -4.31
C ALA A 6 -12.90 -15.46 -2.80
N SER A 7 -12.19 -14.46 -2.30
CA SER A 7 -12.42 -13.90 -0.96
C SER A 7 -13.38 -12.72 -1.09
N LEU A 8 -14.42 -12.71 -0.28
CA LEU A 8 -15.35 -11.59 -0.16
C LEU A 8 -15.01 -10.79 1.10
N ILE A 9 -14.75 -9.51 0.92
CA ILE A 9 -14.58 -8.59 2.03
C ILE A 9 -15.69 -7.55 1.93
N LEU A 10 -16.65 -7.68 2.84
CA LEU A 10 -17.78 -6.77 2.91
C LEU A 10 -17.51 -5.70 3.97
N LYS A 11 -17.54 -4.50 3.50
CA LYS A 11 -17.60 -3.29 4.29
C LYS A 11 -19.06 -3.02 4.62
N THR A 12 -19.37 -2.75 5.87
CA THR A 12 -20.71 -2.29 6.22
C THR A 12 -21.00 -0.94 5.56
N LEU A 13 -22.01 -0.93 4.72
CA LEU A 13 -22.50 0.24 4.01
C LEU A 13 -23.53 0.98 4.90
N ASN A 14 -23.38 2.31 4.96
CA ASN A 14 -24.31 3.28 5.54
C ASN A 14 -24.34 3.51 7.05
N ASP A 15 -25.03 4.55 7.41
CA ASP A 15 -25.07 5.38 8.64
C ASP A 15 -25.16 4.66 9.99
N ASN A 16 -25.32 3.34 10.02
CA ASN A 16 -25.26 2.54 11.24
C ASN A 16 -24.61 1.17 11.02
N PRO A 17 -23.27 1.09 10.99
CA PRO A 17 -22.55 -0.15 10.70
C PRO A 17 -22.84 -1.30 11.67
N TYR A 18 -23.25 -1.00 12.89
CA TYR A 18 -23.50 -2.01 13.93
C TYR A 18 -24.80 -2.77 13.73
N HIS A 19 -25.84 -2.16 13.17
CA HIS A 19 -27.12 -2.86 12.96
C HIS A 19 -27.10 -3.76 11.75
N ASN A 20 -26.37 -3.43 10.72
CA ASN A 20 -26.40 -4.16 9.45
C ASN A 20 -25.47 -5.37 9.42
N ILE A 21 -24.43 -5.41 10.27
CA ILE A 21 -23.44 -6.49 10.20
C ILE A 21 -24.02 -7.87 10.46
N PHE A 22 -24.99 -7.98 11.37
CA PHE A 22 -25.67 -9.25 11.69
C PHE A 22 -26.56 -9.71 10.55
N ILE A 23 -27.21 -8.78 9.85
CA ILE A 23 -28.02 -9.10 8.66
C ILE A 23 -27.12 -9.61 7.55
N VAL A 24 -26.05 -8.88 7.26
CA VAL A 24 -25.06 -9.28 6.25
C VAL A 24 -24.44 -10.64 6.58
N GLN A 25 -24.08 -10.87 7.84
CA GLN A 25 -23.57 -12.17 8.28
C GLN A 25 -24.56 -13.29 8.02
N ARG A 26 -25.84 -13.08 8.32
CA ARG A 26 -26.88 -14.08 8.09
C ARG A 26 -27.02 -14.38 6.61
N CYS A 27 -27.15 -13.36 5.76
CA CYS A 27 -27.22 -13.53 4.31
C CYS A 27 -26.00 -14.27 3.75
N LEU A 28 -24.79 -13.96 4.20
CA LEU A 28 -23.60 -14.68 3.77
C LEU A 28 -23.65 -16.16 4.12
N LYS A 29 -24.10 -16.52 5.33
CA LYS A 29 -24.26 -17.91 5.75
C LYS A 29 -25.32 -18.63 4.93
N GLU A 30 -26.47 -17.99 4.70
CA GLU A 30 -27.55 -18.54 3.86
C GLU A 30 -27.09 -18.77 2.41
N LEU A 31 -26.20 -17.92 1.89
CA LEU A 31 -25.57 -18.08 0.58
C LEU A 31 -24.39 -19.08 0.56
N GLY A 32 -24.11 -19.75 1.68
CA GLY A 32 -23.06 -20.77 1.77
C GLY A 32 -21.63 -20.24 1.94
N TYR A 33 -21.46 -18.95 2.23
CA TYR A 33 -20.13 -18.40 2.50
C TYR A 33 -19.61 -18.83 3.88
N LYS A 34 -18.31 -19.11 3.97
CA LYS A 34 -17.62 -19.34 5.23
C LYS A 34 -16.99 -18.04 5.74
N ILE A 35 -17.46 -17.56 6.88
CA ILE A 35 -16.85 -16.40 7.53
C ILE A 35 -15.53 -16.82 8.15
N LEU A 36 -14.49 -16.03 7.90
CA LEU A 36 -13.13 -16.22 8.37
C LEU A 36 -12.84 -15.33 9.59
N ASN A 37 -13.07 -14.01 9.44
CA ASN A 37 -12.85 -13.03 10.50
C ASN A 37 -13.90 -11.92 10.50
N TYR A 38 -14.10 -11.35 11.68
CA TYR A 38 -14.68 -10.03 11.89
C TYR A 38 -13.53 -9.08 12.24
N ILE A 39 -13.17 -8.24 11.30
CA ILE A 39 -12.07 -7.31 11.48
C ILE A 39 -12.63 -5.99 12.01
N THR A 40 -12.06 -5.51 13.10
CA THR A 40 -12.42 -4.23 13.71
C THR A 40 -11.42 -3.17 13.27
N TRP A 41 -11.87 -2.23 12.44
CA TRP A 41 -11.09 -1.03 12.17
C TRP A 41 -11.35 0.01 13.24
N GLN A 42 -10.36 0.24 14.10
CA GLN A 42 -10.37 1.27 15.13
C GLN A 42 -9.80 2.57 14.57
N LYS A 43 -10.61 3.63 14.53
CA LYS A 43 -10.18 4.97 14.12
C LYS A 43 -9.29 5.57 15.22
N SER A 44 -8.14 6.12 14.81
CA SER A 44 -7.22 6.79 15.77
C SER A 44 -7.77 8.13 16.24
N ASP A 45 -8.59 8.77 15.40
CA ASP A 45 -9.16 10.10 15.55
C ASP A 45 -10.66 10.10 15.23
N PRO A 46 -11.51 9.44 16.06
CA PRO A 46 -12.95 9.38 15.80
C PRO A 46 -13.59 10.76 16.01
N ALA A 47 -14.58 11.07 15.16
CA ALA A 47 -15.38 12.28 15.36
C ALA A 47 -16.10 12.22 16.71
N PRO A 48 -16.12 13.33 17.46
CA PRO A 48 -16.78 13.37 18.77
C PRO A 48 -18.29 13.18 18.65
N ASN A 49 -18.89 12.56 19.66
CA ASN A 49 -20.33 12.49 19.78
C ASN A 49 -20.87 13.83 20.33
N ILE A 50 -21.44 14.64 19.45
CA ILE A 50 -21.95 15.98 19.79
C ILE A 50 -23.08 15.91 20.81
N SER A 51 -23.89 14.85 20.79
CA SER A 51 -25.03 14.71 21.71
C SER A 51 -24.61 14.35 23.14
N CYS A 52 -23.40 13.85 23.34
CA CYS A 52 -22.85 13.38 24.63
C CYS A 52 -23.75 12.38 25.38
N ARG A 53 -24.63 11.66 24.65
CA ARG A 53 -25.61 10.72 25.25
C ARG A 53 -25.22 9.25 25.14
N TYR A 54 -24.19 8.92 24.37
CA TYR A 54 -23.66 7.58 24.17
C TYR A 54 -22.17 7.64 23.84
N PHE A 55 -21.52 6.49 23.84
CA PHE A 55 -20.09 6.41 23.52
C PHE A 55 -19.81 6.86 22.08
N THR A 56 -18.66 7.49 21.86
CA THR A 56 -18.19 7.87 20.52
C THR A 56 -17.93 6.62 19.67
N TYR A 57 -18.51 6.60 18.48
CA TYR A 57 -18.27 5.51 17.51
C TYR A 57 -16.84 5.58 16.96
N SER A 58 -15.96 4.81 17.52
CA SER A 58 -14.53 4.78 17.17
C SER A 58 -14.14 3.62 16.27
N THR A 59 -15.07 2.71 15.96
CA THR A 59 -14.77 1.50 15.21
C THR A 59 -15.72 1.32 14.01
N GLU A 60 -15.22 0.60 13.00
CA GLU A 60 -16.04 0.03 11.92
C GLU A 60 -15.70 -1.45 11.80
N LEU A 61 -16.72 -2.26 11.44
CA LEU A 61 -16.56 -3.70 11.30
C LEU A 61 -16.47 -4.09 9.83
N ILE A 62 -15.63 -5.08 9.55
CA ILE A 62 -15.40 -5.65 8.22
C ILE A 62 -15.55 -7.15 8.34
N ILE A 63 -16.38 -7.77 7.49
CA ILE A 63 -16.50 -9.22 7.41
C ILE A 63 -15.56 -9.72 6.32
N TRP A 64 -14.69 -10.65 6.68
CA TRP A 64 -13.91 -11.41 5.72
C TRP A 64 -14.48 -12.82 5.62
N ALA A 65 -14.86 -13.21 4.42
CA ALA A 65 -15.46 -14.50 4.13
C ALA A 65 -14.83 -15.13 2.88
N ARG A 66 -14.90 -16.46 2.78
CA ARG A 66 -14.58 -17.19 1.55
C ARG A 66 -15.84 -17.78 0.95
N LYS A 67 -15.80 -18.06 -0.36
CA LYS A 67 -16.97 -18.48 -1.16
C LYS A 67 -17.68 -19.72 -0.59
N SER A 68 -16.94 -20.68 -0.05
CA SER A 68 -17.51 -21.87 0.59
C SER A 68 -16.49 -22.54 1.51
N GLU A 69 -16.91 -23.53 2.29
CA GLU A 69 -15.97 -24.30 3.11
C GLU A 69 -15.00 -25.16 2.27
N LYS A 70 -15.39 -25.53 1.08
CA LYS A 70 -14.61 -26.41 0.18
C LYS A 70 -13.58 -25.66 -0.65
N VAL A 71 -13.77 -24.36 -0.88
CA VAL A 71 -12.86 -23.54 -1.70
C VAL A 71 -11.86 -22.84 -0.80
N PRO A 72 -10.54 -23.11 -0.95
CA PRO A 72 -9.53 -22.39 -0.18
C PRO A 72 -9.54 -20.89 -0.55
N HIS A 73 -9.23 -20.06 0.40
CA HIS A 73 -9.04 -18.63 0.19
C HIS A 73 -7.55 -18.30 0.12
N LYS A 74 -7.23 -17.22 -0.55
CA LYS A 74 -5.88 -16.65 -0.54
C LYS A 74 -5.67 -15.87 0.75
N PHE A 75 -4.56 -16.14 1.43
CA PHE A 75 -4.07 -15.31 2.53
C PHE A 75 -2.55 -15.19 2.49
N ASN A 76 -2.08 -13.98 2.30
CA ASN A 76 -0.66 -13.67 2.24
C ASN A 76 -0.09 -13.48 3.65
N TYR A 77 0.01 -14.58 4.40
CA TYR A 77 0.41 -14.57 5.81
C TYR A 77 1.73 -13.85 6.06
N ASP A 78 2.76 -14.17 5.27
CA ASP A 78 4.09 -13.57 5.45
C ASP A 78 4.11 -12.07 5.17
N VAL A 79 3.37 -11.62 4.16
CA VAL A 79 3.19 -10.18 3.87
C VAL A 79 2.52 -9.49 5.06
N MET A 80 1.46 -10.08 5.60
CA MET A 80 0.75 -9.51 6.74
C MET A 80 1.62 -9.48 8.00
N LYS A 81 2.36 -10.54 8.27
CA LYS A 81 3.31 -10.63 9.38
C LYS A 81 4.37 -9.52 9.29
N ARG A 82 4.94 -9.32 8.11
CA ARG A 82 5.97 -8.29 7.85
C ARG A 82 5.41 -6.87 7.99
N LEU A 83 4.21 -6.61 7.48
CA LEU A 83 3.50 -5.34 7.68
C LEU A 83 3.21 -5.03 9.15
N ASN A 84 3.20 -6.05 10.00
CA ASN A 84 2.95 -5.93 11.44
C ASN A 84 4.22 -6.09 12.28
N GLY A 85 5.39 -5.72 11.75
CA GLY A 85 6.66 -5.76 12.49
C GLY A 85 7.09 -7.17 12.88
N ASP A 86 6.92 -8.12 11.95
CA ASP A 86 7.23 -9.55 12.10
C ASP A 86 6.42 -10.30 13.16
N LYS A 87 5.34 -9.69 13.62
CA LYS A 87 4.36 -10.34 14.49
C LYS A 87 3.11 -10.70 13.70
N GLN A 88 2.45 -11.78 14.08
CA GLN A 88 1.17 -12.15 13.48
C GLN A 88 0.19 -10.97 13.59
N MET A 89 -0.45 -10.62 12.46
CA MET A 89 -1.43 -9.54 12.41
C MET A 89 -2.73 -9.99 13.07
N THR A 90 -3.28 -9.15 13.93
CA THR A 90 -4.56 -9.37 14.59
C THR A 90 -5.72 -8.80 13.76
N ASP A 91 -6.93 -9.08 14.19
CA ASP A 91 -8.18 -8.61 13.60
C ASP A 91 -8.62 -7.22 14.10
N VAL A 92 -7.85 -6.59 14.99
CA VAL A 92 -8.07 -5.20 15.42
C VAL A 92 -7.02 -4.31 14.74
N TRP A 93 -7.49 -3.40 13.85
CA TRP A 93 -6.63 -2.53 13.06
C TRP A 93 -6.80 -1.07 13.47
N LYS A 94 -5.82 -0.53 14.16
CA LYS A 94 -5.80 0.89 14.51
C LYS A 94 -5.26 1.71 13.34
N LEU A 95 -6.14 2.42 12.64
CA LEU A 95 -5.81 3.23 11.47
C LEU A 95 -6.56 4.56 11.53
N SER A 96 -5.91 5.65 11.11
CA SER A 96 -6.57 6.96 10.98
C SER A 96 -7.67 6.94 9.91
N ALA A 97 -8.60 7.87 10.02
CA ALA A 97 -9.59 8.17 8.99
C ALA A 97 -8.92 8.70 7.72
N VAL A 98 -9.73 8.99 6.70
CA VAL A 98 -9.27 9.51 5.40
C VAL A 98 -8.57 10.84 5.56
N GLY A 99 -7.33 10.94 5.09
CA GLY A 99 -6.55 12.16 5.09
C GLY A 99 -7.08 13.21 4.10
N LEU A 100 -6.73 14.48 4.31
CA LEU A 100 -7.13 15.57 3.40
C LEU A 100 -6.55 15.37 2.00
N TRP A 101 -5.34 14.84 1.90
CA TRP A 101 -4.67 14.56 0.64
C TRP A 101 -5.36 13.47 -0.21
N GLU A 102 -6.15 12.61 0.41
CA GLU A 102 -6.98 11.62 -0.31
C GLU A 102 -8.25 12.22 -0.91
N LYS A 103 -8.50 13.51 -0.68
CA LYS A 103 -9.71 14.24 -1.07
C LYS A 103 -9.43 15.38 -2.07
N THR A 104 -8.26 15.41 -2.67
CA THR A 104 -7.83 16.47 -3.60
C THR A 104 -8.73 16.62 -4.81
N CYS A 105 -9.23 15.52 -5.38
CA CYS A 105 -10.14 15.52 -6.53
C CYS A 105 -11.62 15.71 -6.17
N GLY A 106 -11.94 15.75 -4.90
CA GLY A 106 -13.32 15.84 -4.40
C GLY A 106 -13.56 15.02 -3.13
N LYS A 107 -14.77 15.11 -2.60
CA LYS A 107 -15.16 14.43 -1.34
C LYS A 107 -16.27 13.42 -1.60
N HIS A 108 -16.17 12.30 -0.95
CA HIS A 108 -17.26 11.32 -0.82
C HIS A 108 -17.58 11.13 0.66
N PRO A 109 -18.85 11.17 1.09
CA PRO A 109 -19.22 11.16 2.52
C PRO A 109 -18.65 9.97 3.29
N THR A 110 -18.63 8.78 2.68
CA THR A 110 -18.20 7.54 3.30
C THR A 110 -16.87 7.01 2.74
N GLN A 111 -16.03 7.88 2.17
CA GLN A 111 -14.72 7.47 1.64
C GLN A 111 -13.92 6.72 2.69
N LYS A 112 -13.26 5.63 2.29
CA LYS A 112 -12.38 4.86 3.17
C LYS A 112 -10.91 5.20 2.89
N PRO A 113 -10.03 5.10 3.91
CA PRO A 113 -8.62 5.42 3.73
C PRO A 113 -7.92 4.36 2.88
N LEU A 114 -7.03 4.78 1.99
CA LEU A 114 -6.20 3.91 1.15
C LEU A 114 -5.48 2.83 1.96
N LYS A 115 -4.97 3.19 3.14
CA LYS A 115 -4.25 2.27 4.01
C LYS A 115 -5.07 1.05 4.42
N LEU A 116 -6.38 1.22 4.64
CA LEU A 116 -7.29 0.12 4.93
C LEU A 116 -7.39 -0.82 3.73
N LEU A 117 -7.60 -0.25 2.53
CA LEU A 117 -7.75 -1.02 1.29
C LEU A 117 -6.44 -1.71 0.90
N TYR A 118 -5.29 -1.06 1.08
CA TYR A 118 -3.98 -1.70 0.87
C TYR A 118 -3.83 -2.97 1.70
N ARG A 119 -4.17 -2.90 2.99
CA ARG A 119 -4.06 -4.05 3.88
C ARG A 119 -4.96 -5.20 3.45
N ILE A 120 -6.21 -4.89 3.10
CA ILE A 120 -7.19 -5.86 2.61
C ILE A 120 -6.70 -6.53 1.33
N ILE A 121 -6.28 -5.74 0.34
CA ILE A 121 -5.85 -6.23 -0.97
C ILE A 121 -4.57 -7.05 -0.86
N LEU A 122 -3.58 -6.57 -0.13
CA LEU A 122 -2.33 -7.30 0.11
C LEU A 122 -2.56 -8.62 0.85
N ALA A 123 -3.53 -8.66 1.78
CA ALA A 123 -3.84 -9.89 2.51
C ALA A 123 -4.45 -10.98 1.63
N SER A 124 -5.31 -10.60 0.66
CA SER A 124 -6.24 -11.52 0.01
C SER A 124 -6.01 -11.73 -1.50
N THR A 125 -5.05 -11.04 -2.10
CA THR A 125 -4.82 -11.09 -3.55
C THR A 125 -3.34 -11.13 -3.92
N ASN A 126 -3.07 -11.59 -5.16
CA ASN A 126 -1.77 -11.46 -5.81
C ASN A 126 -1.78 -10.31 -6.83
N GLU A 127 -0.61 -9.93 -7.30
CA GLU A 127 -0.48 -9.04 -8.46
C GLU A 127 -1.17 -9.66 -9.68
N GLY A 128 -1.88 -8.83 -10.47
CA GLY A 128 -2.65 -9.27 -11.63
C GLY A 128 -4.07 -9.77 -11.33
N ASP A 129 -4.40 -10.08 -10.08
CA ASP A 129 -5.75 -10.49 -9.70
C ASP A 129 -6.78 -9.39 -9.99
N VAL A 130 -8.05 -9.80 -10.19
CA VAL A 130 -9.17 -8.89 -10.42
C VAL A 130 -9.92 -8.66 -9.12
N ILE A 131 -10.12 -7.40 -8.78
CA ILE A 131 -10.91 -6.96 -7.62
C ILE A 131 -12.20 -6.34 -8.12
N LEU A 132 -13.31 -6.83 -7.61
CA LEU A 132 -14.65 -6.28 -7.87
C LEU A 132 -15.14 -5.53 -6.63
N ASP A 133 -15.53 -4.28 -6.81
CA ASP A 133 -16.24 -3.49 -5.80
C ASP A 133 -17.58 -3.01 -6.38
N PRO A 134 -18.71 -3.68 -6.03
CA PRO A 134 -20.03 -3.31 -6.54
C PRO A 134 -20.63 -2.05 -5.91
N PHE A 135 -19.91 -1.41 -4.99
CA PHE A 135 -20.28 -0.16 -4.31
C PHE A 135 -19.06 0.77 -4.24
N ALA A 136 -18.52 1.08 -5.42
CA ALA A 136 -17.19 1.67 -5.57
C ALA A 136 -17.06 3.08 -4.94
N GLY A 137 -18.14 3.85 -4.88
CA GLY A 137 -18.15 5.21 -4.36
C GLY A 137 -17.04 6.05 -5.00
N SER A 138 -16.17 6.63 -4.16
CA SER A 138 -15.00 7.38 -4.62
C SER A 138 -13.88 6.53 -5.24
N CYS A 139 -14.15 5.26 -5.58
CA CYS A 139 -13.22 4.30 -6.17
C CYS A 139 -11.91 4.08 -5.38
N THR A 140 -11.91 4.25 -4.07
CA THR A 140 -10.70 4.07 -3.26
C THR A 140 -10.15 2.65 -3.38
N THR A 141 -11.03 1.63 -3.47
CA THR A 141 -10.63 0.24 -3.74
C THR A 141 -9.89 0.12 -5.06
N GLY A 142 -10.40 0.76 -6.12
CA GLY A 142 -9.77 0.77 -7.45
C GLY A 142 -8.42 1.45 -7.45
N ILE A 143 -8.31 2.60 -6.77
CA ILE A 143 -7.04 3.29 -6.59
C ILE A 143 -6.03 2.35 -5.91
N ALA A 144 -6.41 1.76 -4.78
CA ALA A 144 -5.54 0.84 -4.04
C ALA A 144 -5.14 -0.39 -4.88
N ALA A 145 -6.09 -0.98 -5.61
CA ALA A 145 -5.87 -2.11 -6.50
C ALA A 145 -4.84 -1.77 -7.59
N ASN A 146 -5.05 -0.67 -8.31
CA ASN A 146 -4.14 -0.23 -9.37
C ASN A 146 -2.73 0.06 -8.85
N LEU A 147 -2.62 0.69 -7.66
CA LEU A 147 -1.36 1.00 -7.03
C LEU A 147 -0.57 -0.25 -6.65
N LEU A 148 -1.27 -1.32 -6.31
CA LEU A 148 -0.71 -2.61 -5.94
C LEU A 148 -0.58 -3.57 -7.13
N GLY A 149 -0.86 -3.15 -8.36
CA GLY A 149 -0.74 -3.99 -9.55
C GLY A 149 -1.89 -4.96 -9.77
N ARG A 150 -3.06 -4.72 -9.16
CA ARG A 150 -4.28 -5.51 -9.36
C ARG A 150 -5.17 -4.84 -10.40
N ASN A 151 -6.00 -5.64 -11.08
CA ASN A 151 -7.05 -5.14 -11.95
C ASN A 151 -8.29 -4.79 -11.12
N PHE A 152 -9.09 -3.84 -11.60
CA PHE A 152 -10.24 -3.36 -10.85
C PHE A 152 -11.48 -3.23 -11.71
N ILE A 153 -12.60 -3.68 -11.18
CA ILE A 153 -13.95 -3.46 -11.69
C ILE A 153 -14.75 -2.80 -10.58
N GLY A 154 -15.18 -1.56 -10.81
CA GLY A 154 -16.01 -0.81 -9.88
C GLY A 154 -17.38 -0.54 -10.45
N ILE A 155 -18.41 -0.68 -9.63
CA ILE A 155 -19.80 -0.35 -9.95
C ILE A 155 -20.31 0.64 -8.93
N ASP A 156 -21.01 1.67 -9.39
CA ASP A 156 -21.72 2.63 -8.54
C ASP A 156 -22.97 3.12 -9.23
N GLN A 157 -24.00 3.46 -8.46
CA GLN A 157 -25.26 4.01 -8.99
C GLN A 157 -25.13 5.47 -9.37
N GLU A 158 -24.28 6.20 -8.66
CA GLU A 158 -24.10 7.64 -8.82
C GLU A 158 -22.98 7.95 -9.81
N LYS A 159 -23.33 8.52 -10.95
CA LYS A 159 -22.37 8.92 -11.98
C LYS A 159 -21.31 9.88 -11.44
N GLU A 160 -21.67 10.78 -10.55
CA GLU A 160 -20.75 11.74 -9.93
C GLU A 160 -19.58 11.04 -9.22
N TYR A 161 -19.84 9.90 -8.56
CA TYR A 161 -18.80 9.13 -7.87
C TYR A 161 -17.91 8.36 -8.86
N LEU A 162 -18.46 7.87 -9.96
CA LEU A 162 -17.65 7.28 -11.04
C LEU A 162 -16.74 8.32 -11.69
N ASP A 163 -17.26 9.53 -11.91
CA ASP A 163 -16.48 10.66 -12.44
C ASP A 163 -15.38 11.10 -11.45
N LEU A 164 -15.68 11.09 -10.15
CA LEU A 164 -14.68 11.31 -9.10
C LEU A 164 -13.58 10.23 -9.14
N GLY A 165 -13.96 8.97 -9.26
CA GLY A 165 -13.02 7.86 -9.40
C GLY A 165 -12.13 8.02 -10.62
N THR A 166 -12.71 8.44 -11.75
CA THR A 166 -11.97 8.71 -12.99
C THR A 166 -10.96 9.84 -12.82
N ARG A 167 -11.35 10.97 -12.20
CA ARG A 167 -10.41 12.07 -11.90
C ARG A 167 -9.27 11.63 -10.98
N ARG A 168 -9.58 10.89 -9.94
CA ARG A 168 -8.56 10.31 -9.02
C ARG A 168 -7.60 9.37 -9.77
N ARG A 169 -8.11 8.61 -10.72
CA ARG A 169 -7.29 7.74 -11.55
C ARG A 169 -6.38 8.53 -12.48
N GLN A 170 -6.85 9.60 -13.11
CA GLN A 170 -6.04 10.43 -13.99
C GLN A 170 -4.81 11.01 -13.30
N GLU A 171 -4.89 11.32 -11.99
CA GLU A 171 -3.70 11.69 -11.21
C GLU A 171 -2.64 10.58 -11.15
N ILE A 172 -3.07 9.33 -11.38
CA ILE A 172 -2.23 8.13 -11.30
C ILE A 172 -1.73 7.70 -12.68
N ASP A 173 -2.45 8.04 -13.77
CA ASP A 173 -2.18 7.53 -15.13
C ASP A 173 -0.78 7.91 -15.63
N ASP A 174 -0.26 9.08 -15.29
CA ASP A 174 1.12 9.42 -15.61
C ASP A 174 2.14 8.51 -14.88
N ALA A 175 1.77 8.02 -13.72
CA ALA A 175 2.54 7.00 -13.00
C ALA A 175 2.36 5.60 -13.62
N GLU A 176 1.25 5.32 -14.28
CA GLU A 176 0.96 4.02 -14.89
C GLU A 176 1.79 3.77 -16.15
N ILE A 177 2.12 4.79 -16.94
CA ILE A 177 3.02 4.65 -18.10
C ILE A 177 4.41 4.21 -17.64
N ALA A 178 4.94 4.87 -16.61
CA ALA A 178 6.22 4.48 -15.99
C ALA A 178 6.15 3.07 -15.38
N ARG A 179 5.02 2.71 -14.84
CA ARG A 179 4.69 1.41 -14.27
C ARG A 179 4.64 0.29 -15.31
N LYS A 180 3.99 0.49 -16.46
CA LYS A 180 3.96 -0.47 -17.58
C LYS A 180 5.35 -0.71 -18.15
N MET A 181 6.17 0.35 -18.25
CA MET A 181 7.56 0.23 -18.67
C MET A 181 8.38 -0.62 -17.68
N LEU A 182 8.24 -0.36 -16.37
CA LEU A 182 8.90 -1.13 -15.32
C LEU A 182 8.45 -2.60 -15.31
N ARG A 183 7.16 -2.86 -15.56
CA ARG A 183 6.60 -4.21 -15.65
C ARG A 183 7.22 -5.01 -16.81
N LYS A 184 7.28 -4.42 -18.01
CA LYS A 184 7.91 -5.04 -19.19
C LYS A 184 9.39 -5.35 -18.94
N MET A 185 10.12 -4.45 -18.28
CA MET A 185 11.52 -4.66 -17.93
C MET A 185 11.68 -5.75 -16.87
N ALA A 186 10.74 -5.86 -15.96
CA ALA A 186 10.73 -6.83 -14.86
C ALA A 186 10.30 -8.23 -15.30
N GLU A 187 9.43 -8.35 -16.27
CA GLU A 187 9.02 -9.64 -16.87
C GLU A 187 10.11 -10.27 -17.73
N SER A 188 11.04 -9.45 -18.23
CA SER A 188 12.12 -9.91 -19.11
C SER A 188 13.36 -10.42 -18.38
N SER A 189 13.45 -10.29 -17.05
CA SER A 189 14.65 -10.70 -16.29
C SER A 189 14.32 -11.30 -14.94
N ASN A 190 14.95 -12.42 -14.60
CA ASN A 190 15.09 -12.94 -13.22
C ASN A 190 15.98 -12.02 -12.34
N GLU A 191 16.14 -10.79 -12.72
CA GLU A 191 17.08 -9.85 -12.18
C GLU A 191 16.61 -9.23 -10.86
N SER A 192 17.54 -9.03 -9.95
CA SER A 192 17.28 -8.36 -8.69
C SER A 192 16.92 -6.91 -8.92
N MET A 193 15.86 -6.44 -8.24
CA MET A 193 15.41 -5.05 -8.30
C MET A 193 16.04 -4.24 -7.18
N VAL A 194 16.32 -2.99 -7.48
CA VAL A 194 16.83 -2.01 -6.52
C VAL A 194 15.90 -0.82 -6.41
N LEU A 195 15.64 -0.39 -5.18
CA LEU A 195 15.03 0.91 -4.93
C LEU A 195 16.11 1.97 -4.97
N VAL A 196 16.02 2.88 -5.92
CA VAL A 196 16.89 4.05 -6.00
C VAL A 196 16.20 5.22 -5.31
N ASN A 197 16.78 5.69 -4.21
CA ASN A 197 16.22 6.78 -3.42
C ASN A 197 17.19 7.95 -3.29
N HIS A 198 16.73 9.13 -3.73
CA HIS A 198 17.43 10.38 -3.47
C HIS A 198 17.15 10.85 -2.05
N ALA A 199 18.19 11.15 -1.30
CA ALA A 199 18.09 11.81 -0.01
C ALA A 199 19.17 12.90 0.13
N PRO A 200 18.82 14.08 0.66
CA PRO A 200 19.80 15.06 1.08
C PRO A 200 20.80 14.45 2.07
N ALA A 201 22.00 14.99 2.13
CA ALA A 201 23.12 14.39 2.88
C ALA A 201 22.76 14.04 4.34
N ASP A 202 22.10 14.96 5.03
CA ASP A 202 21.70 14.75 6.43
C ASP A 202 20.66 13.62 6.58
N LYS A 203 19.64 13.61 5.71
CA LYS A 203 18.64 12.54 5.69
C LYS A 203 19.26 11.18 5.34
N ARG A 204 20.17 11.15 4.35
CA ARG A 204 20.87 9.94 3.96
C ARG A 204 21.70 9.37 5.10
N LYS A 205 22.48 10.22 5.78
CA LYS A 205 23.25 9.82 6.96
C LYS A 205 22.35 9.19 8.03
N MET A 206 21.25 9.86 8.36
CA MET A 206 20.29 9.36 9.34
C MET A 206 19.64 8.04 8.92
N MET A 207 19.29 7.87 7.63
CA MET A 207 18.75 6.61 7.10
C MET A 207 19.76 5.48 7.28
N ILE A 208 21.02 5.71 6.98
CA ILE A 208 22.10 4.73 7.12
C ILE A 208 22.35 4.39 8.59
N GLU A 209 22.47 5.37 9.46
CA GLU A 209 22.68 5.16 10.90
C GLU A 209 21.58 4.27 11.52
N LYS A 210 20.35 4.41 11.03
CA LYS A 210 19.17 3.68 11.55
C LYS A 210 18.86 2.41 10.78
N GLY A 211 19.48 2.15 9.61
CA GLY A 211 19.13 1.03 8.74
C GLY A 211 17.73 1.15 8.15
N ILE A 212 17.23 2.36 7.93
CA ILE A 212 15.87 2.64 7.51
C ILE A 212 15.85 3.60 6.32
N CYS A 213 15.28 3.15 5.23
CA CYS A 213 14.91 4.00 4.10
C CYS A 213 13.41 4.28 4.14
N TYR A 214 13.01 5.53 4.00
CA TYR A 214 11.59 5.89 3.95
C TYR A 214 11.26 6.81 2.78
N LEU A 215 10.04 6.68 2.26
CA LEU A 215 9.52 7.38 1.10
C LEU A 215 8.09 7.81 1.39
N ARG A 216 7.66 8.90 0.78
CA ARG A 216 6.24 9.30 0.85
C ARG A 216 5.36 8.28 0.17
N ALA A 217 4.21 7.96 0.78
CA ALA A 217 3.17 7.10 0.23
C ALA A 217 1.95 7.94 -0.12
N GLY A 218 1.53 7.92 -1.38
CA GLY A 218 0.18 8.36 -1.78
C GLY A 218 -0.05 9.85 -2.02
N GLU A 219 0.97 10.71 -2.01
CA GLU A 219 0.75 12.18 -2.13
C GLU A 219 1.13 12.80 -3.46
N SER A 220 1.87 12.17 -4.28
CA SER A 220 2.28 12.73 -5.55
C SER A 220 2.47 11.67 -6.60
N LYS A 221 2.39 12.07 -7.86
CA LYS A 221 2.64 11.25 -9.06
C LYS A 221 3.92 10.38 -8.99
N GLY A 222 4.79 10.58 -8.00
CA GLY A 222 6.04 9.85 -7.85
C GLY A 222 6.06 8.77 -6.76
N SER A 223 5.20 8.85 -5.77
CA SER A 223 5.22 7.91 -4.62
C SER A 223 4.68 6.53 -4.96
N LEU A 224 3.91 6.42 -6.05
CA LEU A 224 3.20 5.22 -6.46
C LEU A 224 4.02 4.29 -7.35
N GLN A 225 5.15 4.76 -7.86
CA GLN A 225 6.03 3.98 -8.76
C GLN A 225 6.72 2.80 -8.05
N ILE A 226 6.60 2.70 -6.73
CA ILE A 226 7.20 1.65 -5.93
C ILE A 226 6.38 0.35 -5.96
N ALA A 227 5.10 0.42 -6.33
CA ALA A 227 4.20 -0.73 -6.25
C ALA A 227 4.57 -1.91 -7.17
N ASN A 228 5.35 -1.69 -8.22
CA ASN A 228 5.74 -2.74 -9.18
C ASN A 228 7.20 -3.13 -9.08
N GLY A 229 7.48 -4.42 -9.18
CA GLY A 229 8.81 -5.00 -9.00
C GLY A 229 9.24 -5.07 -7.54
N PHE A 230 8.37 -4.67 -6.67
CA PHE A 230 8.55 -4.60 -5.24
C PHE A 230 8.82 -5.99 -4.62
N GLU A 231 8.10 -7.02 -5.04
CA GLU A 231 8.29 -8.40 -4.56
C GLU A 231 9.69 -8.97 -4.89
N ARG A 232 10.40 -8.37 -5.86
CA ARG A 232 11.75 -8.74 -6.28
C ARG A 232 12.82 -7.76 -5.82
N MET A 233 12.43 -6.78 -5.03
CA MET A 233 13.34 -5.77 -4.52
C MET A 233 14.25 -6.38 -3.45
N LYS A 234 15.54 -6.37 -3.72
CA LYS A 234 16.56 -6.94 -2.82
C LYS A 234 17.47 -5.88 -2.23
N TYR A 235 17.56 -4.73 -2.88
CA TYR A 235 18.53 -3.70 -2.52
C TYR A 235 17.88 -2.32 -2.46
N VAL A 236 18.50 -1.45 -1.69
CA VAL A 236 18.25 -0.01 -1.69
C VAL A 236 19.54 0.73 -2.04
N LEU A 237 19.48 1.61 -3.02
CA LEU A 237 20.56 2.51 -3.41
C LEU A 237 20.24 3.92 -2.92
N LEU A 238 20.98 4.40 -1.96
CA LEU A 238 20.85 5.74 -1.43
C LEU A 238 21.87 6.67 -2.12
N HIS A 239 21.41 7.83 -2.58
CA HIS A 239 22.29 8.80 -3.22
C HIS A 239 21.90 10.24 -2.91
N THR A 240 22.84 11.18 -3.07
CA THR A 240 22.60 12.62 -3.04
C THR A 240 22.97 13.19 -4.41
N ASN A 241 21.99 13.65 -5.18
CA ASN A 241 22.18 14.20 -6.55
C ASN A 241 22.99 13.30 -7.50
N GLY A 242 22.92 11.99 -7.37
CA GLY A 242 23.70 11.02 -8.16
C GLY A 242 25.13 10.81 -7.66
N GLU A 243 25.50 11.46 -6.57
CA GLU A 243 26.80 11.31 -5.87
C GLU A 243 26.64 10.55 -4.55
N ASN A 244 27.76 10.15 -3.97
CA ASN A 244 27.77 9.44 -2.68
C ASN A 244 26.79 8.28 -2.65
N CYS A 245 26.79 7.46 -3.71
CA CYS A 245 25.91 6.31 -3.81
C CYS A 245 26.37 5.20 -2.88
N GLN A 246 25.45 4.68 -2.10
CA GLN A 246 25.66 3.53 -1.20
C GLN A 246 24.55 2.51 -1.41
N LEU A 247 24.93 1.27 -1.59
CA LEU A 247 24.03 0.15 -1.87
C LEU A 247 23.96 -0.75 -0.64
N PHE A 248 22.74 -1.02 -0.20
CA PHE A 248 22.50 -1.90 0.94
C PHE A 248 21.52 -3.00 0.57
N LYS A 249 21.72 -4.19 1.13
CA LYS A 249 20.78 -5.29 1.02
C LYS A 249 19.62 -5.06 1.99
N LEU A 250 18.39 -5.31 1.53
CA LEU A 250 17.22 -5.27 2.41
C LEU A 250 17.28 -6.43 3.39
N GLU A 251 16.93 -6.21 4.66
CA GLU A 251 16.82 -7.27 5.67
C GLU A 251 15.83 -8.34 5.23
N LYS A 252 14.78 -7.93 4.52
CA LYS A 252 13.75 -8.82 3.97
C LYS A 252 13.41 -8.39 2.56
N GLU A 253 13.74 -9.23 1.62
CA GLU A 253 13.48 -9.01 0.21
C GLU A 253 11.98 -8.85 -0.06
N GLY A 254 11.62 -7.94 -0.94
CA GLY A 254 10.25 -7.72 -1.38
C GLY A 254 9.29 -7.22 -0.30
N THR A 255 9.75 -6.49 0.71
CA THR A 255 8.90 -6.07 1.83
C THR A 255 9.03 -4.62 2.21
N PHE A 256 7.95 -4.08 2.74
CA PHE A 256 7.90 -2.73 3.30
C PHE A 256 6.91 -2.63 4.46
N GLN A 257 7.04 -1.59 5.24
CA GLN A 257 6.07 -1.17 6.25
C GLN A 257 5.43 0.14 5.82
N ILE A 258 4.22 0.40 6.31
CA ILE A 258 3.58 1.70 6.15
C ILE A 258 3.55 2.37 7.52
N TRP A 259 4.34 3.44 7.65
CA TRP A 259 4.39 4.22 8.88
C TRP A 259 3.66 5.55 8.74
N THR A 260 3.11 6.03 9.85
CA THR A 260 2.63 7.41 9.95
C THR A 260 3.81 8.36 10.14
N ARG A 261 3.57 9.64 9.89
CA ARG A 261 4.55 10.70 10.20
C ARG A 261 4.99 10.65 11.67
N GLU A 262 4.04 10.46 12.58
CA GLU A 262 4.31 10.37 14.02
C GLU A 262 5.23 9.18 14.37
N THR A 263 5.04 8.06 13.71
CA THR A 263 5.90 6.88 13.89
C THR A 263 7.33 7.19 13.44
N LEU A 264 7.52 7.85 12.29
CA LEU A 264 8.86 8.27 11.85
C LEU A 264 9.51 9.24 12.83
N ILE A 265 8.75 10.22 13.34
CA ILE A 265 9.25 11.19 14.34
C ILE A 265 9.70 10.46 15.61
N LYS A 266 8.93 9.50 16.09
CA LYS A 266 9.31 8.68 17.26
C LYS A 266 10.59 7.88 17.03
N HIS A 267 10.91 7.54 15.80
CA HIS A 267 12.18 6.91 15.43
C HIS A 267 13.29 7.93 15.15
N GLY A 268 13.05 9.22 15.43
CA GLY A 268 14.04 10.30 15.35
C GLY A 268 14.26 10.82 13.93
N PHE A 269 13.34 10.56 12.98
CA PHE A 269 13.38 11.19 11.67
C PHE A 269 12.60 12.51 11.68
N ASN A 270 12.97 13.42 10.78
CA ASN A 270 12.20 14.63 10.51
C ASN A 270 11.57 14.56 9.11
N PRO A 271 10.43 13.85 8.96
CA PRO A 271 9.78 13.69 7.67
C PRO A 271 9.02 14.95 7.27
N GLU A 272 8.99 15.23 5.95
CA GLU A 272 8.17 16.28 5.37
C GLU A 272 6.65 15.97 5.49
N HIS A 273 5.80 16.84 4.94
CA HIS A 273 4.34 16.86 5.14
C HIS A 273 3.56 15.71 4.48
N ALA A 274 4.00 14.47 4.56
CA ALA A 274 3.19 13.33 4.16
C ALA A 274 2.51 12.67 5.38
N VAL A 275 1.33 12.09 5.17
CA VAL A 275 0.60 11.39 6.23
C VAL A 275 1.14 9.98 6.42
N TYR A 276 1.49 9.32 5.31
CA TYR A 276 2.01 7.96 5.29
C TYR A 276 3.33 7.87 4.54
N TYR A 277 4.15 6.92 5.00
CA TYR A 277 5.45 6.61 4.42
C TYR A 277 5.57 5.11 4.21
N ILE A 278 6.17 4.73 3.09
CA ILE A 278 6.69 3.40 2.88
C ILE A 278 8.05 3.34 3.54
N VAL A 279 8.27 2.34 4.36
CA VAL A 279 9.49 2.16 5.14
C VAL A 279 10.11 0.80 4.82
N LEU A 280 11.39 0.81 4.55
CA LEU A 280 12.20 -0.35 4.20
C LEU A 280 13.35 -0.45 5.21
N HIS A 281 13.58 -1.66 5.70
CA HIS A 281 14.71 -1.93 6.58
C HIS A 281 15.83 -2.58 5.79
N PHE A 282 17.05 -2.12 6.03
CA PHE A 282 18.25 -2.68 5.43
C PHE A 282 19.35 -2.87 6.47
N ASP A 283 20.19 -3.85 6.25
CA ASP A 283 21.33 -4.12 7.12
C ASP A 283 22.44 -3.09 6.84
N LYS A 284 22.60 -2.13 7.72
CA LYS A 284 23.61 -1.09 7.59
C LYS A 284 25.05 -1.59 7.72
N SER A 285 25.26 -2.80 8.24
CA SER A 285 26.58 -3.43 8.35
C SER A 285 27.01 -4.10 7.05
N GLN A 286 26.06 -4.31 6.14
CA GLN A 286 26.27 -4.95 4.85
C GLN A 286 26.11 -3.95 3.70
N GLU A 287 27.01 -2.96 3.67
CA GLU A 287 27.17 -2.16 2.46
C GLU A 287 27.74 -3.03 1.35
N VAL A 288 27.06 -3.06 0.22
CA VAL A 288 27.42 -3.90 -0.92
C VAL A 288 28.40 -3.14 -1.80
N ASN A 289 29.57 -3.70 -2.05
CA ASN A 289 30.52 -3.15 -3.00
C ASN A 289 29.99 -3.28 -4.43
N PHE A 290 30.13 -2.21 -5.20
CA PHE A 290 29.67 -2.19 -6.59
C PHE A 290 30.50 -1.21 -7.44
N GLU A 291 30.54 -1.48 -8.73
CA GLU A 291 31.01 -0.55 -9.73
C GLU A 291 29.82 0.13 -10.43
N LYS A 292 29.88 1.45 -10.59
CA LYS A 292 28.85 2.21 -11.30
C LYS A 292 28.90 1.92 -12.79
N VAL A 293 27.81 1.40 -13.35
CA VAL A 293 27.66 1.18 -14.79
C VAL A 293 27.34 2.48 -15.52
N THR A 294 26.59 3.38 -14.86
CA THR A 294 26.16 4.65 -15.47
C THR A 294 26.08 5.77 -14.47
N ASN A 295 26.15 7.00 -14.97
CA ASN A 295 25.86 8.18 -14.15
C ASN A 295 24.38 8.18 -13.76
N ILE A 296 24.11 8.03 -12.47
CA ILE A 296 22.76 8.02 -11.91
C ILE A 296 22.00 9.30 -12.27
N LYS A 297 22.68 10.45 -12.34
CA LYS A 297 22.05 11.73 -12.78
C LYS A 297 21.47 11.66 -14.19
N GLU A 298 22.13 10.99 -15.10
CA GLU A 298 21.69 10.93 -16.51
C GLU A 298 20.47 10.04 -16.69
N ARG A 299 20.35 8.96 -15.90
CA ARG A 299 19.22 8.02 -16.00
C ARG A 299 18.06 8.35 -15.06
N ILE A 300 18.31 9.03 -13.96
CA ILE A 300 17.29 9.40 -12.98
C ILE A 300 17.22 10.93 -12.91
N ASN A 301 16.63 11.53 -13.93
CA ASN A 301 16.37 12.97 -13.95
C ASN A 301 15.23 13.36 -13.00
N THR A 302 15.19 12.80 -11.76
CA THR A 302 14.16 13.17 -10.79
C THR A 302 14.60 12.89 -9.37
N TYR A 303 14.27 13.79 -8.46
CA TYR A 303 14.32 13.64 -7.01
C TYR A 303 13.32 12.59 -6.46
N ARG A 304 12.87 11.65 -7.29
CA ARG A 304 11.84 10.66 -6.95
C ARG A 304 12.45 9.28 -6.86
N ALA A 305 12.04 8.54 -5.85
CA ALA A 305 12.43 7.14 -5.70
C ALA A 305 11.88 6.30 -6.87
N LYS A 306 12.69 5.35 -7.33
CA LYS A 306 12.34 4.45 -8.45
C LYS A 306 12.80 3.03 -8.14
N ILE A 307 11.99 2.05 -8.52
CA ILE A 307 12.41 0.65 -8.58
C ILE A 307 12.88 0.34 -9.98
N ARG A 308 14.08 -0.23 -10.09
CA ARG A 308 14.76 -0.54 -11.36
C ARG A 308 15.52 -1.85 -11.26
N PRO A 309 15.83 -2.49 -12.38
CA PRO A 309 16.85 -3.55 -12.41
C PRO A 309 18.16 -3.08 -11.81
N LEU A 310 18.80 -3.92 -11.02
CA LEU A 310 20.07 -3.57 -10.37
C LEU A 310 21.16 -3.31 -11.40
N SER A 311 21.21 -4.11 -12.47
CA SER A 311 22.17 -3.99 -13.60
C SER A 311 22.09 -2.65 -14.33
N ASP A 312 20.97 -1.92 -14.23
CA ASP A 312 20.85 -0.57 -14.81
C ASP A 312 21.85 0.43 -14.21
N PHE A 313 22.34 0.18 -13.00
CA PHE A 313 23.13 1.13 -12.21
C PHE A 313 24.46 0.61 -11.75
N VAL A 314 24.58 -0.70 -11.47
CA VAL A 314 25.72 -1.26 -10.76
C VAL A 314 26.07 -2.64 -11.29
N ASN A 315 27.37 -2.93 -11.32
CA ASN A 315 27.89 -4.30 -11.34
C ASN A 315 28.30 -4.67 -9.92
N LEU A 316 27.75 -5.78 -9.40
CA LEU A 316 28.20 -6.31 -8.12
C LEU A 316 29.62 -6.88 -8.32
N VAL A 317 30.52 -6.48 -7.44
CA VAL A 317 31.93 -6.89 -7.43
C VAL A 317 32.12 -8.05 -6.46
#